data_2e5d920992b81fa4a5b378ef821b0866
#
_entry.id   2e5d920992b81fa4a5b378ef821b0866
#
_cell.length_a   1.000
_cell.length_b   1.000
_cell.length_c   1.000
_cell.angle_alpha   90.00
_cell.angle_beta   90.00
_cell.angle_gamma   90.00
#
_symmetry.space_group_name_H-M   'P 1'
#
loop_
_entity.id
_entity.type
_entity.pdbx_description
1 polymer ?
#
loop_
_entity_poly.entity_id
_entity_poly.type
_entity_poly.pdbx_seq_one_letter_code
_entity_poly.pdbx_strand_id
1 'polypeptide(L)'
;MPTRLPTIYQDFIHISRYARYSDELKRRESWDETVDRYIKYFQNRTNNNKKVPWEEIRNAILNLEVMPSMRCLMTAGEALDKDQVAGYNCSYIAIDNQKAFDEIMYILMCGTGVGFSVESRYTNKLPEVPDELHDTETTIHFKDSKIGWATGYREFISLLYSGKIAKWDVTKIRPAGVRLKTFGGRASGPEPLIDLLKFTLNIFNKARGRKLTTLECHDIVCKIADIVVCGGVRRSALISLSDLNDDHIRNAKSGEWWAANGQRALANNSAVYEQKPDMDTFMSEWIALYKSRSGERGMFSRAASQNAAAKYGRRDPKHDYGTNPCCLPGDTIITIKDHGNIKLSDFIKLIENNPEEEYEALAYDIENNSPVYTKVITGSLTRPDAELIELTIFGEDKKEHVIKLTPDHQIYTENRGYVRADEINENDSIVIYK
;
A
#
# COMPACT_ATOMS: atom_id res chain seq x y z
N MET A 1 25.38 -26.64 5.78
CA MET A 1 25.51 -25.19 5.56
C MET A 1 24.11 -24.67 5.33
N PRO A 2 23.72 -23.48 5.79
CA PRO A 2 22.42 -22.93 5.45
C PRO A 2 22.34 -22.81 3.92
N THR A 3 21.23 -23.23 3.33
CA THR A 3 21.00 -23.16 1.89
C THR A 3 21.02 -21.68 1.51
N ARG A 4 21.95 -21.27 0.68
CA ARG A 4 21.95 -19.94 0.09
C ARG A 4 20.94 -19.89 -1.05
N LEU A 5 20.20 -18.81 -1.13
CA LEU A 5 19.40 -18.52 -2.31
C LEU A 5 20.33 -18.36 -3.53
N PRO A 6 19.82 -18.57 -4.74
CA PRO A 6 20.65 -18.59 -5.96
C PRO A 6 21.48 -17.32 -6.19
N THR A 7 20.99 -16.14 -5.74
CA THR A 7 21.68 -14.87 -5.93
C THR A 7 21.82 -14.09 -4.63
N ILE A 8 22.85 -13.23 -4.54
CA ILE A 8 23.06 -12.31 -3.41
C ILE A 8 21.86 -11.37 -3.23
N TYR A 9 21.22 -10.96 -4.34
CA TYR A 9 20.03 -10.12 -4.29
C TYR A 9 18.85 -10.84 -3.63
N GLN A 10 18.62 -12.11 -3.96
CA GLN A 10 17.57 -12.91 -3.31
C GLN A 10 17.86 -13.10 -1.82
N ASP A 11 19.12 -13.36 -1.44
CA ASP A 11 19.54 -13.41 -0.03
C ASP A 11 19.28 -12.08 0.67
N PHE A 12 19.63 -10.96 0.05
CA PHE A 12 19.37 -9.62 0.60
C PHE A 12 17.86 -9.39 0.80
N ILE A 13 17.04 -9.67 -0.21
CA ILE A 13 15.57 -9.55 -0.11
C ILE A 13 15.03 -10.46 0.98
N HIS A 14 15.50 -11.71 1.04
CA HIS A 14 15.10 -12.64 2.11
C HIS A 14 15.43 -12.07 3.49
N ILE A 15 16.69 -11.70 3.73
CA ILE A 15 17.16 -11.21 5.03
C ILE A 15 16.44 -9.91 5.42
N SER A 16 16.26 -8.98 4.46
CA SER A 16 15.67 -7.66 4.75
C SER A 16 14.15 -7.70 4.93
N ARG A 17 13.44 -8.60 4.22
CA ARG A 17 11.97 -8.58 4.13
C ARG A 17 11.28 -9.77 4.78
N TYR A 18 11.83 -10.98 4.68
CA TYR A 18 11.17 -12.23 5.08
C TYR A 18 11.71 -12.82 6.38
N ALA A 19 13.03 -12.79 6.56
CA ALA A 19 13.71 -13.42 7.67
C ALA A 19 13.40 -12.72 9.00
N ARG A 20 12.97 -13.47 10.00
CA ARG A 20 12.78 -12.96 11.35
C ARG A 20 14.10 -12.99 12.12
N TYR A 21 14.25 -12.05 13.04
CA TYR A 21 15.38 -12.07 13.97
C TYR A 21 15.07 -13.01 15.11
N SER A 22 15.94 -13.99 15.34
CA SER A 22 15.91 -14.87 16.50
C SER A 22 16.73 -14.26 17.63
N ASP A 23 16.09 -13.97 18.76
CA ASP A 23 16.79 -13.46 19.95
C ASP A 23 17.66 -14.54 20.57
N GLU A 24 17.33 -15.83 20.38
CA GLU A 24 18.10 -16.98 20.84
C GLU A 24 19.38 -17.16 20.04
N LEU A 25 19.27 -17.19 18.72
CA LEU A 25 20.40 -17.38 17.80
C LEU A 25 21.19 -16.12 17.51
N LYS A 26 20.73 -14.94 17.96
CA LYS A 26 21.33 -13.61 17.72
C LYS A 26 21.55 -13.30 16.23
N ARG A 27 20.74 -13.88 15.36
CA ARG A 27 20.76 -13.66 13.91
C ARG A 27 19.37 -13.71 13.30
N ARG A 28 19.28 -13.35 12.03
CA ARG A 28 18.07 -13.60 11.24
C ARG A 28 17.99 -15.05 10.79
N GLU A 29 16.77 -15.49 10.48
CA GLU A 29 16.49 -16.82 9.91
C GLU A 29 17.25 -17.02 8.59
N SER A 30 17.66 -18.25 8.32
CA SER A 30 18.03 -18.71 6.96
C SER A 30 16.77 -18.92 6.11
N TRP A 31 16.97 -19.15 4.79
CA TRP A 31 15.86 -19.44 3.89
C TRP A 31 15.07 -20.68 4.30
N ASP A 32 15.78 -21.77 4.62
CA ASP A 32 15.16 -23.00 5.14
C ASP A 32 14.32 -22.74 6.40
N GLU A 33 14.86 -22.02 7.36
CA GLU A 33 14.16 -21.71 8.63
C GLU A 33 12.92 -20.86 8.38
N THR A 34 12.96 -19.93 7.40
CA THR A 34 11.80 -19.14 7.02
C THR A 34 10.72 -20.00 6.37
N VAL A 35 11.09 -20.91 5.46
CA VAL A 35 10.17 -21.85 4.83
C VAL A 35 9.58 -22.82 5.83
N ASP A 36 10.41 -23.40 6.71
CA ASP A 36 9.97 -24.31 7.76
C ASP A 36 8.98 -23.66 8.73
N ARG A 37 9.22 -22.41 9.12
CA ARG A 37 8.28 -21.63 9.94
C ARG A 37 6.94 -21.47 9.23
N TYR A 38 6.96 -21.15 7.93
CA TYR A 38 5.75 -21.00 7.11
C TYR A 38 4.98 -22.33 7.03
N ILE A 39 5.63 -23.42 6.66
CA ILE A 39 5.02 -24.76 6.55
C ILE A 39 4.43 -25.21 7.91
N LYS A 40 5.22 -25.13 8.98
CA LYS A 40 4.79 -25.50 10.33
C LYS A 40 3.55 -24.73 10.79
N TYR A 41 3.50 -23.44 10.48
CA TYR A 41 2.34 -22.59 10.79
C TYR A 41 1.06 -23.12 10.13
N PHE A 42 1.10 -23.38 8.83
CA PHE A 42 -0.08 -23.85 8.10
C PHE A 42 -0.42 -25.31 8.39
N GLN A 43 0.54 -26.15 8.66
CA GLN A 43 0.29 -27.52 9.17
C GLN A 43 -0.52 -27.48 10.46
N ASN A 44 -0.12 -26.67 11.42
CA ASN A 44 -0.83 -26.52 12.68
C ASN A 44 -2.24 -25.98 12.49
N ARG A 45 -2.42 -24.99 11.61
CA ARG A 45 -3.74 -24.38 11.32
C ARG A 45 -4.72 -25.31 10.60
N THR A 46 -4.22 -26.29 9.88
CA THR A 46 -5.02 -27.29 9.18
C THR A 46 -5.12 -28.61 9.94
N ASN A 47 -4.78 -28.61 11.23
CA ASN A 47 -4.74 -29.82 12.07
C ASN A 47 -3.89 -30.92 11.42
N ASN A 48 -2.78 -30.57 10.82
CA ASN A 48 -1.86 -31.45 10.12
C ASN A 48 -2.57 -32.37 9.10
N ASN A 49 -3.40 -31.76 8.27
CA ASN A 49 -4.20 -32.48 7.28
C ASN A 49 -3.32 -33.34 6.36
N LYS A 50 -3.43 -34.66 6.48
CA LYS A 50 -2.64 -35.65 5.72
C LYS A 50 -2.89 -35.66 4.22
N LYS A 51 -3.99 -35.03 3.74
CA LYS A 51 -4.29 -34.89 2.31
C LYS A 51 -3.46 -33.78 1.64
N VAL A 52 -2.81 -32.92 2.42
CA VAL A 52 -1.96 -31.84 1.88
C VAL A 52 -0.54 -32.38 1.72
N PRO A 53 0.07 -32.28 0.55
CA PRO A 53 1.43 -32.77 0.30
C PRO A 53 2.47 -31.75 0.83
N TRP A 54 2.57 -31.66 2.15
CA TRP A 54 3.39 -30.63 2.83
C TRP A 54 4.85 -30.64 2.43
N GLU A 55 5.43 -31.83 2.24
CA GLU A 55 6.84 -31.95 1.85
C GLU A 55 7.07 -31.48 0.41
N GLU A 56 6.15 -31.76 -0.50
CA GLU A 56 6.19 -31.27 -1.88
C GLU A 56 6.07 -29.75 -1.92
N ILE A 57 5.11 -29.18 -1.17
CA ILE A 57 4.94 -27.71 -1.06
C ILE A 57 6.21 -27.07 -0.45
N ARG A 58 6.78 -27.68 0.59
CA ARG A 58 8.01 -27.20 1.20
C ARG A 58 9.15 -27.15 0.19
N ASN A 59 9.36 -28.24 -0.55
CA ASN A 59 10.43 -28.32 -1.53
C ASN A 59 10.24 -27.35 -2.71
N ALA A 60 9.01 -27.19 -3.19
CA ALA A 60 8.68 -26.24 -4.24
C ALA A 60 8.97 -24.78 -3.80
N ILE A 61 8.71 -24.44 -2.54
CA ILE A 61 9.06 -23.10 -2.00
C ILE A 61 10.58 -22.98 -1.83
N LEU A 62 11.26 -23.99 -1.28
CA LEU A 62 12.71 -23.97 -1.10
C LEU A 62 13.46 -23.77 -2.42
N ASN A 63 12.99 -24.45 -3.47
CA ASN A 63 13.57 -24.39 -4.81
C ASN A 63 13.11 -23.17 -5.63
N LEU A 64 12.27 -22.28 -5.05
CA LEU A 64 11.70 -21.11 -5.72
C LEU A 64 10.79 -21.44 -6.92
N GLU A 65 10.27 -22.66 -7.01
CA GLU A 65 9.31 -23.08 -8.05
C GLU A 65 7.96 -22.38 -7.83
N VAL A 66 7.58 -22.15 -6.57
CA VAL A 66 6.42 -21.37 -6.17
C VAL A 66 6.78 -20.42 -5.02
N MET A 67 6.18 -19.22 -5.04
CA MET A 67 6.32 -18.27 -3.95
C MET A 67 4.96 -18.03 -3.28
N PRO A 68 4.86 -18.25 -1.95
CA PRO A 68 3.69 -17.86 -1.20
C PRO A 68 3.54 -16.33 -1.15
N SER A 69 2.37 -15.86 -0.70
CA SER A 69 2.21 -14.43 -0.40
C SER A 69 3.36 -13.94 0.48
N MET A 70 4.01 -12.84 0.05
CA MET A 70 5.07 -12.19 0.80
C MET A 70 4.68 -11.96 2.26
N ARG A 71 3.46 -11.51 2.50
CA ARG A 71 2.95 -11.26 3.85
C ARG A 71 2.82 -12.53 4.67
N CYS A 72 2.26 -13.59 4.10
CA CYS A 72 2.16 -14.87 4.80
C CYS A 72 3.55 -15.43 5.12
N LEU A 73 4.47 -15.40 4.17
CA LEU A 73 5.85 -15.89 4.38
C LEU A 73 6.56 -15.08 5.47
N MET A 74 6.42 -13.75 5.47
CA MET A 74 7.01 -12.86 6.46
C MET A 74 6.38 -13.00 7.85
N THR A 75 5.04 -13.18 7.93
CA THR A 75 4.29 -13.09 9.19
C THR A 75 3.84 -14.42 9.79
N ALA A 76 3.99 -15.55 9.08
CA ALA A 76 3.66 -16.88 9.61
C ALA A 76 4.27 -17.11 10.98
N GLY A 77 3.51 -17.73 11.90
CA GLY A 77 3.83 -17.90 13.31
C GLY A 77 3.15 -16.84 14.19
N GLU A 78 3.81 -16.40 15.25
CA GLU A 78 3.24 -15.55 16.32
C GLU A 78 2.49 -14.32 15.83
N ALA A 79 2.93 -13.70 14.74
CA ALA A 79 2.26 -12.51 14.20
C ALA A 79 0.87 -12.85 13.61
N LEU A 80 0.76 -13.95 12.85
CA LEU A 80 -0.51 -14.42 12.31
C LEU A 80 -1.39 -15.10 13.37
N ASP A 81 -0.80 -15.67 14.41
CA ASP A 81 -1.57 -16.21 15.55
C ASP A 81 -2.28 -15.09 16.32
N LYS A 82 -1.60 -13.94 16.47
CA LYS A 82 -2.18 -12.76 17.11
C LYS A 82 -3.17 -12.04 16.21
N ASP A 83 -2.91 -12.02 14.90
CA ASP A 83 -3.66 -11.18 13.97
C ASP A 83 -3.53 -11.68 12.54
N GLN A 84 -4.56 -12.36 12.06
CA GLN A 84 -4.58 -12.94 10.72
C GLN A 84 -4.62 -11.91 9.59
N VAL A 85 -5.10 -10.68 9.87
CA VAL A 85 -5.12 -9.58 8.89
C VAL A 85 -3.70 -9.25 8.41
N ALA A 86 -2.70 -9.44 9.26
CA ALA A 86 -1.29 -9.22 8.89
C ALA A 86 -0.78 -10.13 7.75
N GLY A 87 -1.49 -11.21 7.43
CA GLY A 87 -1.18 -12.09 6.30
C GLY A 87 -1.62 -11.57 4.93
N TYR A 88 -2.40 -10.49 4.89
CA TYR A 88 -2.92 -9.89 3.66
C TYR A 88 -2.09 -8.66 3.26
N ASN A 89 -1.78 -8.53 1.98
CA ASN A 89 -1.12 -7.33 1.45
C ASN A 89 -2.10 -6.18 1.32
N CYS A 90 -3.33 -6.48 0.94
CA CYS A 90 -4.30 -5.53 0.44
C CYS A 90 -5.70 -5.81 0.97
N SER A 91 -6.47 -4.75 1.13
CA SER A 91 -7.87 -4.77 1.50
C SER A 91 -8.64 -3.67 0.78
N TYR A 92 -9.94 -3.74 0.84
CA TYR A 92 -10.84 -2.67 0.37
C TYR A 92 -12.02 -2.57 1.33
N ILE A 93 -12.44 -1.32 1.60
CA ILE A 93 -13.60 -1.02 2.44
C ILE A 93 -14.36 0.21 1.91
N ALA A 94 -15.70 0.17 1.95
CA ALA A 94 -16.52 1.35 1.68
C ALA A 94 -16.79 2.12 2.99
N ILE A 95 -16.85 3.44 2.91
CA ILE A 95 -17.20 4.29 4.05
C ILE A 95 -18.74 4.41 4.13
N ASP A 96 -19.38 3.32 4.52
CA ASP A 96 -20.84 3.23 4.58
C ASP A 96 -21.42 3.15 6.01
N ASN A 97 -20.54 3.10 6.98
CA ASN A 97 -20.87 3.15 8.40
C ASN A 97 -19.70 3.71 9.21
N GLN A 98 -19.98 4.15 10.43
CA GLN A 98 -18.97 4.79 11.30
C GLN A 98 -17.82 3.87 11.70
N LYS A 99 -18.00 2.54 11.68
CA LYS A 99 -16.93 1.58 12.02
C LYS A 99 -15.86 1.50 10.93
N ALA A 100 -16.17 1.89 9.70
CA ALA A 100 -15.20 1.84 8.60
C ALA A 100 -13.90 2.61 8.94
N PHE A 101 -13.99 3.71 9.69
CA PHE A 101 -12.83 4.52 10.07
C PHE A 101 -11.86 3.78 11.00
N ASP A 102 -12.36 3.13 12.05
CA ASP A 102 -11.51 2.38 12.96
C ASP A 102 -11.04 1.04 12.38
N GLU A 103 -11.83 0.43 11.52
CA GLU A 103 -11.43 -0.76 10.77
C GLU A 103 -10.26 -0.46 9.82
N ILE A 104 -10.29 0.68 9.11
CA ILE A 104 -9.16 1.15 8.29
C ILE A 104 -7.92 1.36 9.16
N MET A 105 -8.06 2.03 10.30
CA MET A 105 -6.95 2.22 11.25
C MET A 105 -6.33 0.89 11.64
N TYR A 106 -7.15 -0.08 12.06
CA TYR A 106 -6.70 -1.39 12.47
C TYR A 106 -5.96 -2.14 11.35
N ILE A 107 -6.53 -2.15 10.15
CA ILE A 107 -5.97 -2.82 8.97
C ILE A 107 -4.62 -2.20 8.59
N LEU A 108 -4.53 -0.87 8.54
CA LEU A 108 -3.27 -0.16 8.27
C LEU A 108 -2.22 -0.45 9.34
N MET A 109 -2.59 -0.50 10.63
CA MET A 109 -1.68 -0.88 11.72
C MET A 109 -1.22 -2.34 11.64
N CYS A 110 -1.94 -3.21 10.93
CA CYS A 110 -1.48 -4.55 10.58
C CYS A 110 -0.51 -4.55 9.38
N GLY A 111 -0.28 -3.39 8.79
CA GLY A 111 0.61 -3.19 7.65
C GLY A 111 0.00 -3.58 6.30
N THR A 112 -1.31 -3.76 6.23
CA THR A 112 -2.06 -4.06 5.02
C THR A 112 -2.48 -2.76 4.36
N GLY A 113 -2.23 -2.61 3.05
CA GLY A 113 -2.69 -1.45 2.28
C GLY A 113 -4.21 -1.44 2.13
N VAL A 114 -4.82 -0.26 2.12
CA VAL A 114 -6.28 -0.13 2.09
C VAL A 114 -6.71 0.70 0.88
N GLY A 115 -7.54 0.10 0.02
CA GLY A 115 -8.43 0.85 -0.86
C GLY A 115 -9.70 1.21 -0.10
N PHE A 116 -10.17 2.42 -0.25
CA PHE A 116 -11.43 2.83 0.37
C PHE A 116 -12.30 3.62 -0.60
N SER A 117 -13.61 3.54 -0.43
CA SER A 117 -14.55 4.32 -1.24
C SER A 117 -15.27 5.35 -0.40
N VAL A 118 -15.28 6.58 -0.90
CA VAL A 118 -16.10 7.70 -0.41
C VAL A 118 -17.19 8.08 -1.41
N GLU A 119 -17.57 7.16 -2.31
CA GLU A 119 -18.69 7.39 -3.23
C GLU A 119 -19.94 7.76 -2.44
N SER A 120 -20.75 8.68 -2.96
CA SER A 120 -21.94 9.22 -2.28
C SER A 120 -22.93 8.12 -1.89
N ARG A 121 -23.04 7.05 -2.66
CA ARG A 121 -23.90 5.89 -2.35
C ARG A 121 -23.52 5.18 -1.05
N TYR A 122 -22.27 5.34 -0.59
CA TYR A 122 -21.81 4.82 0.70
C TYR A 122 -21.87 5.88 1.78
N THR A 123 -21.26 7.04 1.57
CA THR A 123 -21.17 8.09 2.60
C THR A 123 -22.55 8.62 3.01
N ASN A 124 -23.54 8.59 2.12
CA ASN A 124 -24.93 8.92 2.44
C ASN A 124 -25.60 7.96 3.44
N LYS A 125 -25.01 6.80 3.73
CA LYS A 125 -25.49 5.88 4.77
C LYS A 125 -25.00 6.27 6.16
N LEU A 126 -23.98 7.15 6.25
CA LEU A 126 -23.55 7.67 7.54
C LEU A 126 -24.64 8.49 8.20
N PRO A 127 -24.73 8.47 9.54
CA PRO A 127 -25.66 9.33 10.25
C PRO A 127 -25.30 10.81 10.10
N GLU A 128 -26.24 11.67 10.36
CA GLU A 128 -25.99 13.10 10.47
C GLU A 128 -25.23 13.42 11.75
N VAL A 129 -24.34 14.40 11.66
CA VAL A 129 -23.67 14.96 12.83
C VAL A 129 -24.69 15.82 13.55
N PRO A 130 -24.88 15.67 14.87
CA PRO A 130 -25.82 16.49 15.64
C PRO A 130 -25.54 17.99 15.48
N ASP A 131 -26.60 18.80 15.59
CA ASP A 131 -26.54 20.26 15.52
C ASP A 131 -25.61 20.84 16.59
N GLU A 132 -25.58 20.20 17.76
CA GLU A 132 -24.75 20.60 18.88
C GLU A 132 -23.86 19.45 19.37
N LEU A 133 -22.63 19.79 19.72
CA LEU A 133 -21.66 18.88 20.36
C LEU A 133 -21.34 19.47 21.75
N HIS A 134 -21.54 18.67 22.79
CA HIS A 134 -21.35 19.08 24.17
C HIS A 134 -20.18 18.31 24.82
N ASP A 135 -19.37 19.04 25.58
CA ASP A 135 -18.32 18.43 26.41
C ASP A 135 -18.94 17.51 27.47
N THR A 136 -18.30 16.37 27.69
CA THR A 136 -18.74 15.38 28.68
C THR A 136 -17.61 15.01 29.65
N GLU A 137 -17.99 14.46 30.81
CA GLU A 137 -17.01 13.88 31.74
C GLU A 137 -16.53 12.50 31.34
N THR A 138 -17.08 11.93 30.26
CA THR A 138 -16.64 10.63 29.73
C THR A 138 -15.19 10.70 29.27
N THR A 139 -14.34 9.81 29.78
CA THR A 139 -12.95 9.73 29.38
C THR A 139 -12.67 8.41 28.67
N ILE A 140 -12.19 8.48 27.43
CA ILE A 140 -11.77 7.33 26.66
C ILE A 140 -10.32 6.99 27.02
N HIS A 141 -10.09 5.78 27.57
CA HIS A 141 -8.75 5.31 27.92
C HIS A 141 -8.15 4.47 26.81
N PHE A 142 -7.20 5.03 26.07
CA PHE A 142 -6.53 4.31 24.98
C PHE A 142 -5.51 3.29 25.52
N LYS A 143 -5.64 2.03 25.06
CA LYS A 143 -4.71 0.95 25.39
C LYS A 143 -3.55 0.93 24.39
N ASP A 144 -2.36 0.57 24.87
CA ASP A 144 -1.13 0.48 24.05
C ASP A 144 -1.11 -0.77 23.15
N SER A 145 -2.03 -0.82 22.20
CA SER A 145 -2.14 -1.91 21.22
C SER A 145 -2.92 -1.44 19.98
N LYS A 146 -2.73 -2.10 18.82
CA LYS A 146 -3.48 -1.81 17.59
C LYS A 146 -4.99 -1.80 17.83
N ILE A 147 -5.49 -2.87 18.45
CA ILE A 147 -6.92 -2.97 18.76
C ILE A 147 -7.36 -1.92 19.78
N GLY A 148 -6.48 -1.53 20.73
CA GLY A 148 -6.77 -0.50 21.71
C GLY A 148 -6.91 0.88 21.10
N TRP A 149 -6.10 1.21 20.10
CA TRP A 149 -6.24 2.45 19.35
C TRP A 149 -7.52 2.45 18.50
N ALA A 150 -7.77 1.37 17.76
CA ALA A 150 -8.96 1.24 16.91
C ALA A 150 -10.26 1.29 17.73
N THR A 151 -10.35 0.55 18.85
CA THR A 151 -11.55 0.56 19.71
C THR A 151 -11.77 1.90 20.38
N GLY A 152 -10.72 2.56 20.87
CA GLY A 152 -10.82 3.90 21.43
C GLY A 152 -11.27 4.94 20.39
N TYR A 153 -10.76 4.82 19.15
CA TYR A 153 -11.18 5.70 18.07
C TYR A 153 -12.63 5.43 17.63
N ARG A 154 -13.08 4.18 17.61
CA ARG A 154 -14.49 3.80 17.40
C ARG A 154 -15.41 4.46 18.44
N GLU A 155 -15.04 4.35 19.72
CA GLU A 155 -15.78 4.98 20.82
C GLU A 155 -15.84 6.49 20.65
N PHE A 156 -14.73 7.12 20.29
CA PHE A 156 -14.66 8.57 20.05
C PHE A 156 -15.60 9.01 18.93
N ILE A 157 -15.58 8.36 17.76
CA ILE A 157 -16.48 8.67 16.64
C ILE A 157 -17.94 8.41 17.03
N SER A 158 -18.24 7.33 17.74
CA SER A 158 -19.59 7.02 18.19
C SER A 158 -20.15 8.08 19.14
N LEU A 159 -19.33 8.60 20.04
CA LEU A 159 -19.71 9.69 20.94
C LEU A 159 -19.94 10.99 20.18
N LEU A 160 -19.09 11.33 19.20
CA LEU A 160 -19.31 12.50 18.35
C LEU A 160 -20.64 12.43 17.59
N TYR A 161 -20.99 11.29 17.02
CA TYR A 161 -22.30 11.07 16.39
C TYR A 161 -23.46 11.07 17.37
N SER A 162 -23.19 10.95 18.66
CA SER A 162 -24.19 11.08 19.75
C SER A 162 -24.24 12.49 20.37
N GLY A 163 -23.57 13.48 19.76
CA GLY A 163 -23.50 14.85 20.25
C GLY A 163 -22.59 15.06 21.47
N LYS A 164 -21.65 14.12 21.72
CA LYS A 164 -20.82 14.13 22.93
C LYS A 164 -19.33 14.25 22.57
N ILE A 165 -18.66 15.22 23.18
CA ILE A 165 -17.20 15.36 23.12
C ILE A 165 -16.62 14.70 24.38
N ALA A 166 -15.91 13.59 24.21
CA ALA A 166 -15.25 12.91 25.29
C ALA A 166 -13.85 13.46 25.55
N LYS A 167 -13.40 13.39 26.80
CA LYS A 167 -12.00 13.52 27.17
C LYS A 167 -11.26 12.26 26.73
N TRP A 168 -9.94 12.32 26.55
CA TRP A 168 -9.13 11.18 26.22
C TRP A 168 -7.90 11.07 27.12
N ASP A 169 -7.58 9.83 27.50
CA ASP A 169 -6.40 9.48 28.26
C ASP A 169 -5.51 8.54 27.45
N VAL A 170 -4.31 9.02 27.16
CA VAL A 170 -3.27 8.31 26.39
C VAL A 170 -2.06 7.94 27.24
N THR A 171 -2.14 8.08 28.56
CA THR A 171 -1.02 7.87 29.49
C THR A 171 -0.47 6.43 29.47
N LYS A 172 -1.30 5.47 29.07
CA LYS A 172 -0.91 4.06 28.94
C LYS A 172 -0.17 3.73 27.64
N ILE A 173 -0.13 4.68 26.68
CA ILE A 173 0.57 4.47 25.40
C ILE A 173 2.07 4.63 25.63
N ARG A 174 2.85 3.67 25.12
CA ARG A 174 4.30 3.70 25.22
C ARG A 174 4.89 4.95 24.57
N PRO A 175 5.98 5.52 25.10
CA PRO A 175 6.63 6.69 24.52
C PRO A 175 7.24 6.39 23.14
N ALA A 176 7.49 7.44 22.38
CA ALA A 176 8.18 7.36 21.10
C ALA A 176 9.56 6.73 21.24
N GLY A 177 9.99 5.95 20.23
CA GLY A 177 11.31 5.32 20.16
C GLY A 177 11.39 3.91 20.77
N VAL A 178 10.42 3.46 21.54
CA VAL A 178 10.40 2.10 22.12
C VAL A 178 10.31 1.03 21.02
N ARG A 179 11.16 -0.01 21.08
CA ARG A 179 11.20 -1.10 20.10
C ARG A 179 9.88 -1.88 20.06
N LEU A 180 9.35 -2.11 18.85
CA LEU A 180 8.19 -2.95 18.61
C LEU A 180 8.63 -4.40 18.38
N LYS A 181 8.22 -5.32 19.28
CA LYS A 181 8.69 -6.72 19.27
C LYS A 181 8.08 -7.56 18.15
N THR A 182 6.80 -7.39 17.85
CA THR A 182 6.06 -8.30 16.94
C THR A 182 6.31 -8.03 15.46
N PHE A 183 6.34 -6.77 15.04
CA PHE A 183 6.49 -6.38 13.63
C PHE A 183 7.80 -5.65 13.32
N GLY A 184 8.62 -5.40 14.35
CA GLY A 184 9.83 -4.59 14.25
C GLY A 184 9.54 -3.10 14.13
N GLY A 185 10.59 -2.27 14.17
CA GLY A 185 10.50 -0.81 14.18
C GLY A 185 10.35 -0.23 15.58
N ARG A 186 10.04 1.07 15.66
CA ARG A 186 9.92 1.84 16.90
C ARG A 186 8.53 2.45 17.04
N ALA A 187 8.08 2.64 18.27
CA ALA A 187 6.80 3.28 18.58
C ALA A 187 6.82 4.77 18.20
N SER A 188 5.68 5.30 17.77
CA SER A 188 5.50 6.72 17.47
C SER A 188 5.19 7.58 18.71
N GLY A 189 4.81 6.97 19.82
CA GLY A 189 4.26 7.68 20.98
C GLY A 189 2.77 8.02 20.81
N PRO A 190 2.19 8.75 21.78
CA PRO A 190 0.76 9.12 21.77
C PRO A 190 0.43 10.31 20.86
N GLU A 191 1.40 11.18 20.53
CA GLU A 191 1.18 12.45 19.83
C GLU A 191 0.43 12.31 18.51
N PRO A 192 0.75 11.35 17.60
CA PRO A 192 0.01 11.19 16.36
C PRO A 192 -1.47 10.87 16.58
N LEU A 193 -1.80 10.08 17.61
CA LEU A 193 -3.16 9.75 17.96
C LEU A 193 -3.92 10.98 18.45
N ILE A 194 -3.31 11.81 19.31
CA ILE A 194 -3.89 13.05 19.80
C ILE A 194 -4.20 14.00 18.63
N ASP A 195 -3.29 14.08 17.66
CA ASP A 195 -3.47 14.90 16.47
C ASP A 195 -4.65 14.42 15.61
N LEU A 196 -4.82 13.10 15.45
CA LEU A 196 -5.99 12.53 14.78
C LEU A 196 -7.30 12.89 15.50
N LEU A 197 -7.34 12.76 16.82
CA LEU A 197 -8.54 13.08 17.61
C LEU A 197 -8.94 14.53 17.45
N LYS A 198 -7.98 15.45 17.55
CA LYS A 198 -8.22 16.89 17.34
C LYS A 198 -8.69 17.20 15.91
N PHE A 199 -8.05 16.57 14.92
CA PHE A 199 -8.41 16.73 13.51
C PHE A 199 -9.85 16.27 13.25
N THR A 200 -10.21 15.08 13.74
CA THR A 200 -11.56 14.51 13.61
C THR A 200 -12.59 15.40 14.29
N LEU A 201 -12.34 15.86 15.52
CA LEU A 201 -13.23 16.77 16.24
C LEU A 201 -13.47 18.07 15.46
N ASN A 202 -12.43 18.63 14.85
CA ASN A 202 -12.56 19.84 14.03
C ASN A 202 -13.46 19.62 12.81
N ILE A 203 -13.36 18.46 12.13
CA ILE A 203 -14.24 18.10 11.01
C ILE A 203 -15.68 17.98 11.51
N PHE A 204 -15.94 17.27 12.60
CA PHE A 204 -17.27 17.11 13.16
C PHE A 204 -17.89 18.46 13.58
N ASN A 205 -17.11 19.36 14.18
CA ASN A 205 -17.55 20.70 14.50
C ASN A 205 -18.01 21.52 13.28
N LYS A 206 -17.34 21.32 12.12
CA LYS A 206 -17.73 21.97 10.86
C LYS A 206 -18.93 21.32 10.19
N ALA A 207 -19.19 20.05 10.51
CA ALA A 207 -20.25 19.24 9.91
C ALA A 207 -21.56 19.22 10.72
N ARG A 208 -21.68 20.03 11.77
CA ARG A 208 -22.90 20.09 12.61
C ARG A 208 -24.14 20.26 11.75
N GLY A 209 -25.22 19.56 12.10
CA GLY A 209 -26.52 19.62 11.44
C GLY A 209 -26.56 19.03 10.03
N ARG A 210 -25.50 18.32 9.60
CA ARG A 210 -25.45 17.65 8.28
C ARG A 210 -24.62 16.37 8.33
N LYS A 211 -24.67 15.61 7.26
CA LYS A 211 -23.75 14.48 7.07
C LYS A 211 -22.36 14.96 6.72
N LEU A 212 -21.36 14.15 7.03
CA LEU A 212 -20.01 14.32 6.50
C LEU A 212 -20.05 14.27 4.97
N THR A 213 -19.33 15.18 4.33
CA THR A 213 -19.12 15.15 2.89
C THR A 213 -18.17 14.03 2.48
N THR A 214 -18.14 13.67 1.20
CA THR A 214 -17.20 12.73 0.62
C THR A 214 -15.75 13.14 0.90
N LEU A 215 -15.44 14.45 0.77
CA LEU A 215 -14.11 14.99 1.03
C LEU A 215 -13.73 14.96 2.53
N GLU A 216 -14.68 15.24 3.43
CA GLU A 216 -14.44 15.12 4.87
C GLU A 216 -14.16 13.67 5.28
N CYS A 217 -14.89 12.71 4.72
CA CYS A 217 -14.62 11.29 4.93
C CYS A 217 -13.23 10.90 4.40
N HIS A 218 -12.88 11.37 3.20
CA HIS A 218 -11.55 11.19 2.60
C HIS A 218 -10.44 11.75 3.51
N ASP A 219 -10.61 12.97 4.00
CA ASP A 219 -9.61 13.65 4.84
C ASP A 219 -9.41 12.95 6.18
N ILE A 220 -10.48 12.41 6.80
CA ILE A 220 -10.37 11.59 8.02
C ILE A 220 -9.56 10.32 7.74
N VAL A 221 -9.86 9.61 6.65
CA VAL A 221 -9.12 8.37 6.30
C VAL A 221 -7.64 8.66 6.00
N CYS A 222 -7.36 9.74 5.27
CA CYS A 222 -6.00 10.18 5.03
C CYS A 222 -5.27 10.52 6.35
N LYS A 223 -5.95 11.16 7.29
CA LYS A 223 -5.37 11.47 8.61
C LYS A 223 -5.15 10.22 9.45
N ILE A 224 -6.03 9.21 9.37
CA ILE A 224 -5.78 7.89 9.97
C ILE A 224 -4.50 7.27 9.43
N ALA A 225 -4.27 7.32 8.12
CA ALA A 225 -3.04 6.80 7.54
C ALA A 225 -1.80 7.61 7.94
N ASP A 226 -1.93 8.91 8.15
CA ASP A 226 -0.84 9.80 8.60
C ASP A 226 -0.30 9.38 9.97
N ILE A 227 -1.14 8.91 10.86
CA ILE A 227 -0.74 8.48 12.20
C ILE A 227 -0.17 7.06 12.26
N VAL A 228 -0.37 6.24 11.21
CA VAL A 228 0.17 4.88 11.16
C VAL A 228 1.65 4.93 10.78
N VAL A 229 2.47 5.36 11.74
CA VAL A 229 3.92 5.49 11.61
C VAL A 229 4.61 4.38 12.37
N CYS A 230 5.59 3.72 11.76
CA CYS A 230 6.42 2.74 12.42
C CYS A 230 7.90 3.10 12.22
N GLY A 231 8.59 3.44 13.31
CA GLY A 231 10.01 3.79 13.27
C GLY A 231 10.34 5.08 12.53
N GLY A 232 9.40 6.03 12.48
CA GLY A 232 9.54 7.27 11.72
C GLY A 232 9.28 7.12 10.22
N VAL A 233 9.00 5.92 9.74
CA VAL A 233 8.69 5.63 8.33
C VAL A 233 7.20 5.35 8.20
N ARG A 234 6.52 6.08 7.33
CA ARG A 234 5.12 5.81 6.97
C ARG A 234 5.03 4.46 6.27
N ARG A 235 4.18 3.58 6.75
CA ARG A 235 3.92 2.24 6.16
C ARG A 235 2.50 2.10 5.63
N SER A 236 1.74 3.20 5.58
CA SER A 236 0.39 3.23 5.04
C SER A 236 0.42 3.41 3.53
N ALA A 237 -0.40 2.64 2.83
CA ALA A 237 -0.68 2.80 1.42
C ALA A 237 -2.19 2.84 1.23
N LEU A 238 -2.70 3.93 0.64
CA LEU A 238 -4.12 4.15 0.41
C LEU A 238 -4.42 4.39 -1.07
N ILE A 239 -5.61 3.97 -1.49
CA ILE A 239 -6.26 4.50 -2.68
C ILE A 239 -7.70 4.89 -2.34
N SER A 240 -8.10 6.10 -2.71
CA SER A 240 -9.46 6.61 -2.54
C SER A 240 -10.23 6.46 -3.84
N LEU A 241 -11.40 5.84 -3.75
CA LEU A 241 -12.37 5.76 -4.84
C LEU A 241 -13.50 6.73 -4.57
N SER A 242 -13.92 7.46 -5.61
CA SER A 242 -14.99 8.47 -5.52
C SER A 242 -15.82 8.53 -6.80
N ASP A 243 -17.01 9.11 -6.70
CA ASP A 243 -17.88 9.30 -7.85
C ASP A 243 -17.20 10.13 -8.96
N LEU A 244 -17.48 9.78 -10.21
CA LEU A 244 -16.91 10.44 -11.35
C LEU A 244 -17.29 11.94 -11.42
N ASN A 245 -18.48 12.30 -10.91
CA ASN A 245 -19.01 13.67 -10.85
C ASN A 245 -18.76 14.40 -9.53
N ASP A 246 -17.93 13.85 -8.63
CA ASP A 246 -17.56 14.51 -7.37
C ASP A 246 -16.46 15.57 -7.60
N ASP A 247 -16.91 16.82 -7.76
CA ASP A 247 -16.01 17.97 -7.99
C ASP A 247 -15.12 18.28 -6.78
N HIS A 248 -15.56 17.99 -5.57
CA HIS A 248 -14.77 18.23 -4.38
C HIS A 248 -13.55 17.29 -4.33
N ILE A 249 -13.75 16.00 -4.56
CA ILE A 249 -12.66 15.04 -4.62
C ILE A 249 -11.80 15.24 -5.89
N ARG A 250 -12.43 15.58 -7.02
CA ARG A 250 -11.71 15.91 -8.27
C ARG A 250 -10.67 17.01 -8.06
N ASN A 251 -11.00 18.01 -7.27
CA ASN A 251 -10.15 19.16 -6.98
C ASN A 251 -9.41 19.08 -5.63
N ALA A 252 -9.50 17.97 -4.90
CA ALA A 252 -8.94 17.83 -3.56
C ALA A 252 -7.42 18.09 -3.48
N LYS A 253 -6.72 17.84 -4.58
CA LYS A 253 -5.27 18.07 -4.73
C LYS A 253 -4.96 19.09 -5.82
N SER A 254 -5.75 20.14 -5.94
CA SER A 254 -5.51 21.27 -6.82
C SER A 254 -4.90 22.45 -6.06
N GLY A 255 -4.02 23.22 -6.70
CA GLY A 255 -3.32 24.34 -6.06
C GLY A 255 -2.36 23.88 -4.97
N GLU A 256 -2.11 24.72 -3.99
CA GLU A 256 -1.19 24.47 -2.85
C GLU A 256 -1.87 23.67 -1.71
N TRP A 257 -2.59 22.59 -2.06
CA TRP A 257 -3.34 21.78 -1.11
C TRP A 257 -2.50 21.21 0.05
N TRP A 258 -1.20 20.98 -0.18
CA TRP A 258 -0.28 20.43 0.82
C TRP A 258 -0.04 21.37 2.02
N ALA A 259 -0.20 22.67 1.83
CA ALA A 259 0.00 23.65 2.92
C ALA A 259 -1.05 23.49 4.03
N ALA A 260 -2.31 23.21 3.67
CA ALA A 260 -3.42 23.09 4.63
C ALA A 260 -3.87 21.63 4.85
N ASN A 261 -3.67 20.74 3.90
CA ASN A 261 -4.21 19.38 3.87
C ASN A 261 -3.15 18.34 3.49
N GLY A 262 -1.96 18.44 4.04
CA GLY A 262 -0.81 17.56 3.73
C GLY A 262 -1.09 16.07 3.89
N GLN A 263 -2.07 15.67 4.74
CA GLN A 263 -2.50 14.28 4.90
C GLN A 263 -3.05 13.66 3.59
N ARG A 264 -3.57 14.48 2.65
CA ARG A 264 -4.07 14.01 1.35
C ARG A 264 -3.00 13.35 0.48
N ALA A 265 -1.72 13.62 0.75
CA ALA A 265 -0.60 12.95 0.08
C ALA A 265 -0.55 11.43 0.31
N LEU A 266 -1.27 10.92 1.31
CA LEU A 266 -1.25 9.50 1.68
C LEU A 266 -2.17 8.62 0.86
N ALA A 267 -3.14 9.20 0.14
CA ALA A 267 -4.04 8.45 -0.73
C ALA A 267 -3.81 8.83 -2.20
N ASN A 268 -3.78 7.83 -3.07
CA ASN A 268 -3.99 8.06 -4.50
C ASN A 268 -5.49 8.19 -4.75
N ASN A 269 -5.91 9.24 -5.41
CA ASN A 269 -7.33 9.46 -5.71
C ASN A 269 -7.69 8.90 -7.09
N SER A 270 -8.79 8.15 -7.18
CA SER A 270 -9.30 7.59 -8.44
C SER A 270 -10.80 7.78 -8.55
N ALA A 271 -11.25 8.09 -9.76
CA ALA A 271 -12.66 8.12 -10.11
C ALA A 271 -13.15 6.72 -10.49
N VAL A 272 -14.37 6.36 -10.08
CA VAL A 272 -14.99 5.08 -10.39
C VAL A 272 -15.81 5.19 -11.66
N TYR A 273 -15.53 4.29 -12.60
CA TYR A 273 -16.27 4.14 -13.85
C TYR A 273 -17.13 2.88 -13.79
N GLU A 274 -18.45 3.06 -13.57
CA GLU A 274 -19.43 1.98 -13.59
C GLU A 274 -19.76 1.51 -15.00
N GLN A 275 -19.60 2.39 -15.96
CA GLN A 275 -19.81 2.16 -17.38
C GLN A 275 -18.94 3.13 -18.19
N LYS A 276 -18.95 3.00 -19.52
CA LYS A 276 -18.30 3.98 -20.39
C LYS A 276 -18.97 5.34 -20.21
N PRO A 277 -18.25 6.39 -19.79
CA PRO A 277 -18.80 7.73 -19.61
C PRO A 277 -19.15 8.36 -20.97
N ASP A 278 -20.02 9.35 -20.95
CA ASP A 278 -20.16 10.27 -22.09
C ASP A 278 -18.90 11.12 -22.28
N MET A 279 -18.79 11.76 -23.45
CA MET A 279 -17.58 12.52 -23.81
C MET A 279 -17.36 13.73 -22.90
N ASP A 280 -18.41 14.42 -22.52
CA ASP A 280 -18.35 15.62 -21.68
C ASP A 280 -17.80 15.30 -20.29
N THR A 281 -18.33 14.26 -19.68
CA THR A 281 -17.88 13.77 -18.38
C THR A 281 -16.42 13.31 -18.43
N PHE A 282 -16.06 12.55 -19.47
CA PHE A 282 -14.67 12.11 -19.65
C PHE A 282 -13.71 13.28 -19.83
N MET A 283 -14.06 14.23 -20.70
CA MET A 283 -13.23 15.41 -20.96
C MET A 283 -13.10 16.32 -19.73
N SER A 284 -14.13 16.40 -18.89
CA SER A 284 -14.06 17.15 -17.63
C SER A 284 -13.02 16.57 -16.68
N GLU A 285 -12.97 15.24 -16.54
CA GLU A 285 -11.92 14.55 -15.77
C GLU A 285 -10.52 14.78 -16.38
N TRP A 286 -10.40 14.63 -17.71
CA TRP A 286 -9.14 14.83 -18.40
C TRP A 286 -8.59 16.25 -18.24
N ILE A 287 -9.46 17.26 -18.37
CA ILE A 287 -9.08 18.66 -18.18
C ILE A 287 -8.67 18.94 -16.74
N ALA A 288 -9.39 18.38 -15.74
CA ALA A 288 -9.03 18.52 -14.35
C ALA A 288 -7.64 17.90 -14.06
N LEU A 289 -7.39 16.71 -14.56
CA LEU A 289 -6.11 16.02 -14.48
C LEU A 289 -4.97 16.87 -15.07
N TYR A 290 -5.18 17.37 -16.29
CA TYR A 290 -4.21 18.23 -16.97
C TYR A 290 -3.92 19.53 -16.21
N LYS A 291 -4.97 20.21 -15.70
CA LYS A 291 -4.83 21.48 -14.98
C LYS A 291 -4.21 21.32 -13.60
N SER A 292 -4.54 20.27 -12.88
CA SER A 292 -4.03 20.03 -11.52
C SER A 292 -2.53 19.73 -11.49
N ARG A 293 -1.98 19.16 -12.57
CA ARG A 293 -0.59 18.68 -12.68
C ARG A 293 -0.19 17.71 -11.56
N SER A 294 -1.17 17.14 -10.84
CA SER A 294 -0.96 16.22 -9.72
C SER A 294 -0.88 14.75 -10.14
N GLY A 295 -1.18 14.43 -11.42
CA GLY A 295 -1.31 13.04 -11.87
C GLY A 295 -2.53 12.32 -11.33
N GLU A 296 -3.47 13.01 -10.72
CA GLU A 296 -4.70 12.50 -10.11
C GLU A 296 -5.93 13.32 -10.56
N ARG A 297 -7.10 12.71 -10.70
CA ARG A 297 -7.53 11.36 -10.30
C ARG A 297 -7.18 10.30 -11.35
N GLY A 298 -6.82 9.10 -10.88
CA GLY A 298 -6.73 7.91 -11.69
C GLY A 298 -8.11 7.38 -12.10
N MET A 299 -8.15 6.35 -12.97
CA MET A 299 -9.37 5.71 -13.44
C MET A 299 -9.49 4.29 -12.87
N PHE A 300 -10.58 3.99 -12.19
CA PHE A 300 -10.93 2.64 -11.78
C PHE A 300 -12.22 2.19 -12.46
N SER A 301 -12.14 1.20 -13.36
CA SER A 301 -13.32 0.62 -14.00
C SER A 301 -13.85 -0.56 -13.17
N ARG A 302 -14.93 -0.33 -12.46
CA ARG A 302 -15.65 -1.39 -11.75
C ARG A 302 -16.28 -2.38 -12.73
N ALA A 303 -16.83 -1.89 -13.83
CA ALA A 303 -17.38 -2.73 -14.89
C ALA A 303 -16.34 -3.71 -15.45
N ALA A 304 -15.11 -3.26 -15.70
CA ALA A 304 -14.03 -4.14 -16.16
C ALA A 304 -13.67 -5.21 -15.11
N SER A 305 -13.64 -4.84 -13.82
CA SER A 305 -13.40 -5.77 -12.71
C SER A 305 -14.50 -6.83 -12.61
N GLN A 306 -15.76 -6.45 -12.77
CA GLN A 306 -16.91 -7.33 -12.79
C GLN A 306 -16.88 -8.29 -14.01
N ASN A 307 -16.55 -7.76 -15.19
CA ASN A 307 -16.40 -8.56 -16.40
C ASN A 307 -15.27 -9.58 -16.28
N ALA A 308 -14.13 -9.19 -15.71
CA ALA A 308 -13.03 -10.11 -15.44
C ALA A 308 -13.45 -11.21 -14.44
N ALA A 309 -14.17 -10.85 -13.37
CA ALA A 309 -14.69 -11.82 -12.42
C ALA A 309 -15.66 -12.82 -13.09
N ALA A 310 -16.56 -12.36 -13.96
CA ALA A 310 -17.45 -13.20 -14.73
C ALA A 310 -16.69 -14.15 -15.69
N LYS A 311 -15.69 -13.61 -16.40
CA LYS A 311 -14.89 -14.38 -17.36
C LYS A 311 -14.11 -15.51 -16.70
N TYR A 312 -13.52 -15.27 -15.54
CA TYR A 312 -12.64 -16.25 -14.89
C TYR A 312 -13.35 -17.10 -13.82
N GLY A 313 -14.58 -16.78 -13.43
CA GLY A 313 -15.39 -17.57 -12.51
C GLY A 313 -14.86 -17.72 -11.08
N ARG A 314 -13.80 -16.98 -10.72
CA ARG A 314 -13.16 -17.07 -9.39
C ARG A 314 -13.87 -16.29 -8.30
N ARG A 315 -14.65 -15.27 -8.67
CA ARG A 315 -15.34 -14.35 -7.76
C ARG A 315 -16.73 -14.05 -8.31
N ASP A 316 -17.63 -13.64 -7.42
CA ASP A 316 -18.96 -13.20 -7.84
C ASP A 316 -18.87 -11.89 -8.65
N PRO A 317 -19.30 -11.90 -9.93
CA PRO A 317 -19.24 -10.69 -10.77
C PRO A 317 -20.16 -9.56 -10.29
N LYS A 318 -21.13 -9.86 -9.41
CA LYS A 318 -22.04 -8.84 -8.84
C LYS A 318 -21.43 -8.08 -7.66
N HIS A 319 -20.25 -8.47 -7.20
CA HIS A 319 -19.57 -7.76 -6.12
C HIS A 319 -19.23 -6.33 -6.49
N ASP A 320 -19.27 -5.49 -5.45
CA ASP A 320 -18.88 -4.10 -5.51
C ASP A 320 -17.36 -3.99 -5.35
N TYR A 321 -16.65 -4.20 -6.47
CA TYR A 321 -15.20 -4.25 -6.47
C TYR A 321 -14.59 -2.88 -6.19
N GLY A 322 -13.55 -2.89 -5.36
CA GLY A 322 -12.60 -1.81 -5.21
C GLY A 322 -11.19 -2.29 -5.52
N THR A 323 -10.23 -1.39 -5.44
CA THR A 323 -8.83 -1.66 -5.75
C THR A 323 -7.90 -1.16 -4.66
N ASN A 324 -6.63 -1.51 -4.79
CA ASN A 324 -5.53 -1.16 -3.88
C ASN A 324 -4.28 -0.80 -4.68
N PRO A 325 -3.43 0.16 -4.23
CA PRO A 325 -2.32 0.70 -5.03
C PRO A 325 -1.07 -0.17 -5.03
N CYS A 326 -0.52 -0.47 -6.23
CA CYS A 326 0.85 -0.99 -6.46
C CYS A 326 1.27 -0.82 -7.92
N CYS A 327 2.33 -0.02 -8.28
CA CYS A 327 2.63 0.30 -9.69
C CYS A 327 4.05 0.76 -10.05
N LEU A 328 4.42 0.65 -11.36
CA LEU A 328 5.58 1.21 -12.05
C LEU A 328 5.16 2.09 -13.24
N PRO A 329 5.94 3.12 -13.66
CA PRO A 329 5.60 4.00 -14.78
C PRO A 329 5.72 3.33 -16.16
N GLY A 330 4.80 3.66 -17.08
CA GLY A 330 4.68 3.03 -18.39
C GLY A 330 5.73 3.43 -19.43
N ASP A 331 6.43 4.55 -19.24
CA ASP A 331 7.50 5.02 -20.12
C ASP A 331 8.88 4.46 -19.72
N THR A 332 8.96 3.67 -18.66
CA THR A 332 10.17 2.92 -18.30
C THR A 332 10.62 2.07 -19.48
N ILE A 333 11.89 2.24 -19.88
CA ILE A 333 12.48 1.42 -20.93
C ILE A 333 12.93 0.10 -20.33
N ILE A 334 12.49 -0.97 -20.96
CA ILE A 334 12.95 -2.33 -20.67
C ILE A 334 13.50 -2.97 -21.95
N THR A 335 14.47 -3.83 -21.80
CA THR A 335 15.02 -4.57 -22.94
C THR A 335 14.39 -5.96 -22.98
N ILE A 336 13.68 -6.25 -24.06
CA ILE A 336 13.06 -7.56 -24.31
C ILE A 336 13.86 -8.30 -25.36
N LYS A 337 14.17 -9.56 -25.10
CA LYS A 337 14.85 -10.43 -26.04
C LYS A 337 14.06 -10.46 -27.35
N ASP A 338 14.75 -10.40 -28.46
CA ASP A 338 14.20 -10.37 -29.82
C ASP A 338 13.37 -9.11 -30.20
N HIS A 339 13.05 -8.22 -29.22
CA HIS A 339 12.34 -6.96 -29.44
C HIS A 339 13.17 -5.71 -29.15
N GLY A 340 14.34 -5.85 -28.50
CA GLY A 340 15.22 -4.75 -28.14
C GLY A 340 14.65 -3.85 -27.03
N ASN A 341 15.03 -2.57 -27.06
CA ASN A 341 14.59 -1.58 -26.07
C ASN A 341 13.17 -1.10 -26.38
N ILE A 342 12.23 -1.36 -25.51
CA ILE A 342 10.82 -1.03 -25.64
C ILE A 342 10.32 -0.34 -24.38
N LYS A 343 9.37 0.59 -24.52
CA LYS A 343 8.70 1.15 -23.34
C LYS A 343 7.84 0.11 -22.65
N LEU A 344 7.83 0.11 -21.32
CA LEU A 344 7.04 -0.83 -20.53
C LEU A 344 5.54 -0.79 -20.92
N SER A 345 5.00 0.40 -21.20
CA SER A 345 3.62 0.55 -21.70
C SER A 345 3.36 -0.13 -23.04
N ASP A 346 4.34 -0.10 -23.94
CA ASP A 346 4.20 -0.72 -25.28
C ASP A 346 4.43 -2.24 -25.20
N PHE A 347 5.30 -2.67 -24.29
CA PHE A 347 5.50 -4.08 -23.99
C PHE A 347 4.24 -4.72 -23.36
N ILE A 348 3.53 -3.99 -22.49
CA ILE A 348 2.25 -4.46 -21.94
C ILE A 348 1.21 -4.67 -23.03
N LYS A 349 1.09 -3.73 -23.99
CA LYS A 349 0.22 -3.90 -25.17
C LYS A 349 0.63 -5.09 -26.03
N LEU A 350 1.94 -5.37 -26.13
CA LEU A 350 2.45 -6.53 -26.85
C LEU A 350 1.99 -7.84 -26.20
N ILE A 351 2.09 -7.94 -24.87
CA ILE A 351 1.59 -9.09 -24.09
C ILE A 351 0.06 -9.23 -24.23
N GLU A 352 -0.68 -8.13 -24.13
CA GLU A 352 -2.15 -8.14 -24.22
C GLU A 352 -2.64 -8.60 -25.59
N ASN A 353 -1.92 -8.25 -26.66
CA ASN A 353 -2.25 -8.65 -28.04
C ASN A 353 -1.81 -10.10 -28.37
N ASN A 354 -0.79 -10.61 -27.69
CA ASN A 354 -0.22 -11.93 -27.93
C ASN A 354 -0.06 -12.72 -26.60
N PRO A 355 -1.15 -13.08 -25.93
CA PRO A 355 -1.12 -13.65 -24.57
C PRO A 355 -0.51 -15.06 -24.50
N GLU A 356 -0.34 -15.74 -25.62
CA GLU A 356 0.25 -17.08 -25.69
C GLU A 356 1.78 -17.06 -25.96
N GLU A 357 2.34 -15.88 -26.22
CA GLU A 357 3.76 -15.72 -26.50
C GLU A 357 4.57 -15.58 -25.20
N GLU A 358 5.73 -16.23 -25.14
CA GLU A 358 6.62 -16.12 -24.00
C GLU A 358 7.68 -15.04 -24.26
N TYR A 359 7.87 -14.15 -23.30
CA TYR A 359 8.82 -13.06 -23.40
C TYR A 359 9.92 -13.18 -22.34
N GLU A 360 11.15 -12.77 -22.69
CA GLU A 360 12.29 -12.67 -21.78
C GLU A 360 12.77 -11.21 -21.73
N ALA A 361 12.85 -10.66 -20.51
CA ALA A 361 13.38 -9.32 -20.29
C ALA A 361 14.83 -9.37 -19.83
N LEU A 362 15.63 -8.36 -20.23
CA LEU A 362 16.98 -8.19 -19.74
C LEU A 362 16.93 -7.82 -18.24
N ALA A 363 17.55 -8.66 -17.45
CA ALA A 363 17.80 -8.46 -16.04
C ALA A 363 19.31 -8.46 -15.78
N TYR A 364 19.71 -8.14 -14.56
CA TYR A 364 21.11 -8.16 -14.18
C TYR A 364 21.38 -9.28 -13.18
N ASP A 365 22.29 -10.18 -13.55
CA ASP A 365 22.80 -11.21 -12.67
C ASP A 365 23.95 -10.64 -11.83
N ILE A 366 23.65 -10.34 -10.56
CA ILE A 366 24.60 -9.73 -9.64
C ILE A 366 25.75 -10.70 -9.27
N GLU A 367 25.50 -12.00 -9.27
CA GLU A 367 26.53 -13.00 -8.91
C GLU A 367 27.60 -13.14 -9.99
N ASN A 368 27.16 -13.19 -11.24
CA ASN A 368 28.05 -13.28 -12.39
C ASN A 368 28.48 -11.91 -12.91
N ASN A 369 28.02 -10.85 -12.28
CA ASN A 369 28.27 -9.46 -12.65
C ASN A 369 28.01 -9.24 -14.16
N SER A 370 26.88 -9.76 -14.66
CA SER A 370 26.57 -9.79 -16.09
C SER A 370 25.06 -9.65 -16.36
N PRO A 371 24.68 -9.09 -17.53
CA PRO A 371 23.29 -9.06 -17.96
C PRO A 371 22.80 -10.48 -18.28
N VAL A 372 21.55 -10.79 -17.93
CA VAL A 372 20.88 -12.06 -18.18
C VAL A 372 19.46 -11.80 -18.69
N TYR A 373 18.97 -12.63 -19.61
CA TYR A 373 17.57 -12.61 -19.99
C TYR A 373 16.76 -13.55 -19.09
N THR A 374 15.67 -13.05 -18.55
CA THR A 374 14.77 -13.81 -17.66
C THR A 374 13.34 -13.73 -18.14
N LYS A 375 12.58 -14.83 -17.97
CA LYS A 375 11.20 -14.94 -18.43
C LYS A 375 10.29 -13.93 -17.73
N VAL A 376 9.48 -13.22 -18.51
CA VAL A 376 8.42 -12.35 -18.00
C VAL A 376 7.15 -13.19 -17.76
N ILE A 377 6.68 -13.20 -16.53
CA ILE A 377 5.51 -14.01 -16.13
C ILE A 377 4.21 -13.28 -16.47
N THR A 378 4.15 -11.97 -16.24
CA THR A 378 2.99 -11.12 -16.54
C THR A 378 3.37 -9.65 -16.48
N GLY A 379 2.60 -8.81 -17.16
CA GLY A 379 2.71 -7.36 -17.08
C GLY A 379 1.33 -6.71 -17.24
N SER A 380 1.10 -5.62 -16.55
CA SER A 380 -0.11 -4.81 -16.70
C SER A 380 0.16 -3.33 -16.43
N LEU A 381 -0.50 -2.46 -17.20
CA LEU A 381 -0.44 -1.02 -16.98
C LEU A 381 -1.31 -0.65 -15.79
N THR A 382 -0.69 -0.12 -14.75
CA THR A 382 -1.37 0.13 -13.49
C THR A 382 -1.47 1.61 -13.13
N ARG A 383 -0.56 2.48 -13.62
CA ARG A 383 -0.50 3.90 -13.28
C ARG A 383 0.12 4.73 -14.42
N PRO A 384 -0.69 5.30 -15.32
CA PRO A 384 -0.18 6.05 -16.48
C PRO A 384 0.53 7.37 -16.12
N ASP A 385 0.29 7.96 -14.94
CA ASP A 385 0.68 9.33 -14.60
C ASP A 385 1.35 9.46 -13.21
N ALA A 386 2.35 8.60 -12.90
CA ALA A 386 3.15 8.76 -11.68
C ALA A 386 4.07 9.97 -11.78
N GLU A 387 4.23 10.74 -10.68
CA GLU A 387 5.28 11.74 -10.58
C GLU A 387 6.64 11.05 -10.69
N LEU A 388 7.50 11.58 -11.57
CA LEU A 388 8.81 11.04 -11.83
C LEU A 388 9.87 12.08 -11.48
N ILE A 389 10.91 11.64 -10.80
CA ILE A 389 12.16 12.41 -10.71
C ILE A 389 13.07 11.97 -11.86
N GLU A 390 13.86 12.91 -12.33
CA GLU A 390 14.87 12.69 -13.34
C GLU A 390 16.24 12.67 -12.68
N LEU A 391 16.93 11.55 -12.78
CA LEU A 391 18.30 11.41 -12.32
C LEU A 391 19.23 11.45 -13.52
N THR A 392 20.15 12.41 -13.51
CA THR A 392 21.24 12.49 -14.46
C THR A 392 22.48 11.82 -13.86
N ILE A 393 22.96 10.76 -14.51
CA ILE A 393 24.08 9.97 -14.07
C ILE A 393 25.22 10.16 -15.07
N PHE A 394 26.41 10.47 -14.58
CA PHE A 394 27.60 10.60 -15.42
C PHE A 394 28.37 9.29 -15.44
N GLY A 395 28.45 8.67 -16.61
CA GLY A 395 29.27 7.48 -16.82
C GLY A 395 30.78 7.77 -16.80
N GLU A 396 31.61 6.72 -16.66
CA GLU A 396 33.07 6.84 -16.74
C GLU A 396 33.55 7.45 -18.07
N ASP A 397 32.76 7.29 -19.14
CA ASP A 397 32.98 7.88 -20.46
C ASP A 397 32.56 9.35 -20.56
N LYS A 398 32.17 9.97 -19.44
CA LYS A 398 31.65 11.34 -19.31
C LYS A 398 30.36 11.59 -20.11
N LYS A 399 29.64 10.56 -20.49
CA LYS A 399 28.31 10.69 -21.07
C LYS A 399 27.26 10.79 -19.98
N GLU A 400 26.28 11.61 -20.25
CA GLU A 400 25.10 11.75 -19.41
C GLU A 400 24.10 10.60 -19.72
N HIS A 401 23.65 9.93 -18.68
CA HIS A 401 22.55 8.99 -18.72
C HIS A 401 21.42 9.51 -17.88
N VAL A 402 20.26 9.72 -18.49
CA VAL A 402 19.08 10.23 -17.80
C VAL A 402 18.10 9.10 -17.59
N ILE A 403 17.72 8.85 -16.34
CA ILE A 403 16.66 7.91 -15.99
C ILE A 403 15.53 8.62 -15.25
N LYS A 404 14.28 8.24 -15.57
CA LYS A 404 13.07 8.77 -14.93
C LYS A 404 12.44 7.66 -14.09
N LEU A 405 12.24 7.95 -12.82
CA LEU A 405 11.78 6.98 -11.83
C LEU A 405 10.81 7.64 -10.86
N THR A 406 9.95 6.85 -10.22
CA THR A 406 9.19 7.36 -9.08
C THR A 406 10.14 7.68 -7.92
N PRO A 407 9.85 8.70 -7.08
CA PRO A 407 10.73 9.11 -5.98
C PRO A 407 11.12 7.98 -5.03
N ASP A 408 10.24 7.02 -4.84
CA ASP A 408 10.42 5.86 -3.97
C ASP A 408 11.10 4.66 -4.64
N HIS A 409 11.46 4.79 -5.93
CA HIS A 409 12.14 3.70 -6.65
C HIS A 409 13.53 3.46 -6.04
N GLN A 410 13.85 2.17 -5.85
CA GLN A 410 15.13 1.79 -5.24
C GLN A 410 16.20 1.63 -6.30
N ILE A 411 17.27 2.42 -6.20
CA ILE A 411 18.45 2.37 -7.07
C ILE A 411 19.60 1.74 -6.30
N TYR A 412 20.31 0.83 -6.92
CA TYR A 412 21.49 0.25 -6.32
C TYR A 412 22.72 1.13 -6.53
N THR A 413 23.36 1.51 -5.41
CA THR A 413 24.62 2.23 -5.37
C THR A 413 25.72 1.35 -4.76
N GLU A 414 26.95 1.43 -5.28
CA GLU A 414 28.07 0.64 -4.76
C GLU A 414 28.42 1.00 -3.31
N ASN A 415 28.28 2.26 -2.96
CA ASN A 415 28.69 2.79 -1.66
C ASN A 415 27.62 2.70 -0.56
N ARG A 416 26.33 2.71 -0.91
CA ARG A 416 25.22 2.67 0.08
C ARG A 416 24.22 1.54 -0.14
N GLY A 417 24.40 0.70 -1.15
CA GLY A 417 23.43 -0.32 -1.52
C GLY A 417 22.17 0.32 -2.15
N TYR A 418 20.99 -0.22 -1.87
CA TYR A 418 19.74 0.32 -2.41
C TYR A 418 19.32 1.59 -1.71
N VAL A 419 19.24 2.67 -2.47
CA VAL A 419 18.85 4.01 -2.05
C VAL A 419 17.62 4.44 -2.85
N ARG A 420 16.70 5.15 -2.23
CA ARG A 420 15.54 5.73 -2.93
C ARG A 420 16.02 6.74 -3.97
N ALA A 421 15.32 6.81 -5.08
CA ALA A 421 15.68 7.75 -6.14
C ALA A 421 15.69 9.21 -5.69
N ASP A 422 14.80 9.60 -4.75
CA ASP A 422 14.75 10.94 -4.17
C ASP A 422 15.82 11.20 -3.07
N GLU A 423 16.55 10.16 -2.66
CA GLU A 423 17.63 10.25 -1.67
C GLU A 423 19.03 10.09 -2.30
N ILE A 424 19.11 9.88 -3.60
CA ILE A 424 20.37 9.83 -4.35
C ILE A 424 21.04 11.21 -4.32
N ASN A 425 22.35 11.22 -4.13
CA ASN A 425 23.14 12.45 -4.11
C ASN A 425 24.46 12.27 -4.90
N GLU A 426 25.19 13.38 -5.06
CA GLU A 426 26.40 13.44 -5.89
C GLU A 426 27.56 12.51 -5.45
N ASN A 427 27.49 11.94 -4.24
CA ASN A 427 28.51 11.01 -3.73
C ASN A 427 28.12 9.54 -3.97
N ASP A 428 26.97 9.27 -4.59
CA ASP A 428 26.52 7.91 -4.85
C ASP A 428 27.05 7.38 -6.17
N SER A 429 27.69 6.22 -6.10
CA SER A 429 28.16 5.48 -7.29
C SER A 429 27.05 4.53 -7.76
N ILE A 430 26.32 4.93 -8.79
CA ILE A 430 25.25 4.12 -9.37
C ILE A 430 25.83 3.11 -10.36
N VAL A 431 25.45 1.85 -10.23
CA VAL A 431 25.85 0.80 -11.16
C VAL A 431 25.08 0.94 -12.47
N ILE A 432 25.76 1.35 -13.54
CA ILE A 432 25.20 1.43 -14.88
C ILE A 432 25.86 0.36 -15.75
N TYR A 433 25.04 -0.44 -16.41
CA TYR A 433 25.51 -1.38 -17.43
C TYR A 433 25.35 -0.81 -18.83
N LYS A 434 26.42 -0.95 -19.63
CA LYS A 434 26.42 -0.57 -21.05
C LYS A 434 25.89 -1.69 -21.92
#